data_01734836abc649cf714164a38be5dc1d
#
_entry.id   01734836abc649cf714164a38be5dc1d
#
_cell.length_a   1.000
_cell.length_b   1.000
_cell.length_c   1.000
_cell.angle_alpha   90.00
_cell.angle_beta   90.00
_cell.angle_gamma   90.00
#
_symmetry.space_group_name_H-M   'P 1'
#
loop_
_entity.id
_entity.type
_entity.pdbx_description
1 polymer ?
#
loop_
_entity_poly.entity_id
_entity_poly.type
_entity_poly.pdbx_seq_one_letter_code
_entity_poly.pdbx_strand_id
1 'polypeptide(L)'
;IMNKCREAEYRFGTTGTLDGTQTHRLVLEGLFGKVYNVTTTKKLQEEDTLAPLEISVLLLKYPEHIRKTFGKREYHDEIDYIVTNEARNKFINNLALDQNGNTLILFQFVDKHGKPLYNLIKSNAHERRKVFYVSGDVETADREAIRKIVEKQKNAIIVASLGTFSTGINIRNLHNII
;
A
#
# COMPACT_ATOMS: atom_id res chain seq x y z
N ILE A 1 15.00 11.44 -20.35
CA ILE A 1 14.03 12.53 -20.66
C ILE A 1 14.72 13.89 -20.42
N MET A 2 15.27 14.16 -19.24
CA MET A 2 15.87 15.46 -18.89
C MET A 2 17.03 15.89 -19.79
N ASN A 3 17.82 14.93 -20.31
CA ASN A 3 18.89 15.22 -21.27
C ASN A 3 18.39 15.81 -22.61
N LYS A 4 17.10 15.70 -22.89
CA LYS A 4 16.46 16.29 -24.07
C LYS A 4 16.01 17.77 -23.85
N CYS A 5 15.99 18.22 -22.60
CA CYS A 5 15.58 19.57 -22.20
C CYS A 5 16.79 20.49 -21.99
N ARG A 6 17.80 20.43 -22.87
CA ARG A 6 19.08 21.16 -22.70
C ARG A 6 18.92 22.67 -22.69
N GLU A 7 17.93 23.17 -23.39
CA GLU A 7 17.63 24.60 -23.56
C GLU A 7 16.70 25.18 -22.49
N ALA A 8 16.24 24.35 -21.52
CA ALA A 8 15.40 24.86 -20.47
C ALA A 8 16.21 25.74 -19.50
N GLU A 9 15.82 26.99 -19.40
CA GLU A 9 16.46 27.99 -18.51
C GLU A 9 16.28 27.63 -17.04
N TYR A 10 15.10 27.10 -16.68
CA TYR A 10 14.77 26.70 -15.33
C TYR A 10 14.38 25.23 -15.28
N ARG A 11 14.91 24.50 -14.29
CA ARG A 11 14.61 23.09 -14.06
C ARG A 11 14.31 22.88 -12.58
N PHE A 12 13.12 22.40 -12.27
CA PHE A 12 12.68 22.09 -10.93
C PHE A 12 12.34 20.61 -10.83
N GLY A 13 12.82 19.96 -9.77
CA GLY A 13 12.47 18.60 -9.41
C GLY A 13 11.91 18.57 -7.99
N THR A 14 10.82 17.83 -7.78
CA THR A 14 10.23 17.60 -6.45
C THR A 14 10.13 16.12 -6.19
N THR A 15 10.46 15.71 -4.98
CA THR A 15 10.32 14.31 -4.53
C THR A 15 9.98 14.28 -3.05
N GLY A 16 9.16 13.32 -2.64
CA GLY A 16 8.88 13.06 -1.22
C GLY A 16 10.01 12.30 -0.52
N THR A 17 10.85 11.60 -1.27
CA THR A 17 11.95 10.78 -0.73
C THR A 17 13.16 10.81 -1.66
N LEU A 18 14.34 10.98 -1.08
CA LEU A 18 15.61 10.69 -1.74
C LEU A 18 16.09 9.33 -1.22
N ASP A 19 16.53 8.44 -2.10
CA ASP A 19 16.95 7.08 -1.74
C ASP A 19 18.26 6.99 -0.93
N GLY A 20 18.89 8.15 -0.69
CA GLY A 20 20.12 8.25 0.10
C GLY A 20 21.39 7.84 -0.63
N THR A 21 21.31 7.33 -1.86
CA THR A 21 22.48 6.94 -2.66
C THR A 21 23.21 8.18 -3.18
N GLN A 22 24.49 8.31 -2.86
CA GLN A 22 25.31 9.48 -3.28
C GLN A 22 25.33 9.64 -4.80
N THR A 23 25.36 8.54 -5.55
CA THR A 23 25.35 8.56 -7.03
C THR A 23 24.08 9.20 -7.58
N HIS A 24 22.90 8.84 -7.06
CA HIS A 24 21.63 9.44 -7.47
C HIS A 24 21.57 10.92 -7.10
N ARG A 25 22.09 11.27 -5.94
CA ARG A 25 22.16 12.67 -5.51
C ARG A 25 23.01 13.52 -6.46
N LEU A 26 24.19 13.06 -6.85
CA LEU A 26 25.06 13.76 -7.81
C LEU A 26 24.39 13.96 -9.16
N VAL A 27 23.67 12.95 -9.66
CA VAL A 27 22.91 13.05 -10.93
C VAL A 27 21.79 14.08 -10.81
N LEU A 28 21.06 14.08 -9.70
CA LEU A 28 19.98 15.03 -9.45
C LEU A 28 20.51 16.46 -9.29
N GLU A 29 21.60 16.66 -8.56
CA GLU A 29 22.24 17.97 -8.41
C GLU A 29 22.81 18.48 -9.73
N GLY A 30 23.32 17.60 -10.60
CA GLY A 30 23.75 17.95 -11.95
C GLY A 30 22.62 18.34 -12.89
N LEU A 31 21.40 17.82 -12.69
CA LEU A 31 20.24 18.11 -13.53
C LEU A 31 19.41 19.31 -13.03
N PHE A 32 19.29 19.49 -11.73
CA PHE A 32 18.36 20.42 -11.09
C PHE A 32 19.03 21.44 -10.15
N GLY A 33 20.34 21.29 -9.90
CA GLY A 33 21.05 22.09 -8.93
C GLY A 33 20.93 21.56 -7.50
N LYS A 34 21.24 22.39 -6.52
CA LYS A 34 21.32 22.01 -5.11
C LYS A 34 19.98 21.48 -4.57
N VAL A 35 20.04 20.39 -3.81
CA VAL A 35 18.89 19.83 -3.13
C VAL A 35 18.56 20.64 -1.86
N TYR A 36 17.28 21.02 -1.72
CA TYR A 36 16.73 21.71 -0.56
C TYR A 36 15.68 20.84 0.11
N ASN A 37 15.80 20.61 1.40
CA ASN A 37 14.76 20.01 2.21
C ASN A 37 13.75 21.08 2.61
N VAL A 38 12.56 21.05 2.04
CA VAL A 38 11.50 22.03 2.30
C VAL A 38 10.83 21.77 3.64
N THR A 39 10.56 20.51 3.96
CA THR A 39 9.91 20.09 5.20
C THR A 39 10.25 18.63 5.54
N THR A 40 9.85 18.17 6.72
CA THR A 40 9.97 16.78 7.16
C THR A 40 8.59 16.25 7.54
N THR A 41 8.40 14.93 7.46
CA THR A 41 7.17 14.24 7.90
C THR A 41 6.81 14.62 9.34
N LYS A 42 7.81 14.64 10.24
CA LYS A 42 7.62 15.01 11.65
C LYS A 42 7.04 16.41 11.80
N LYS A 43 7.62 17.39 11.11
CA LYS A 43 7.13 18.77 11.14
C LYS A 43 5.70 18.90 10.63
N LEU A 44 5.37 18.20 9.53
CA LEU A 44 4.01 18.20 8.98
C LEU A 44 3.00 17.51 9.91
N GLN A 45 3.42 16.53 10.70
CA GLN A 45 2.57 15.91 11.73
C GLN A 45 2.39 16.86 12.95
N GLU A 46 3.44 17.55 13.38
CA GLU A 46 3.37 18.55 14.45
C GLU A 46 2.49 19.77 14.07
N GLU A 47 2.37 20.06 12.78
CA GLU A 47 1.51 21.12 12.21
C GLU A 47 0.09 20.62 11.85
N ASP A 48 -0.29 19.41 12.25
CA ASP A 48 -1.58 18.75 11.91
C ASP A 48 -1.88 18.69 10.40
N THR A 49 -0.85 18.83 9.56
CA THR A 49 -0.97 18.74 8.09
C THR A 49 -0.96 17.28 7.62
N LEU A 50 -0.27 16.40 8.36
CA LEU A 50 -0.27 14.95 8.16
C LEU A 50 -0.86 14.24 9.37
N ALA A 51 -1.65 13.21 9.10
CA ALA A 51 -2.17 12.34 10.14
C ALA A 51 -1.03 11.63 10.90
N PRO A 52 -1.17 11.40 12.22
CA PRO A 52 -0.26 10.54 12.95
C PRO A 52 -0.31 9.12 12.38
N LEU A 53 0.84 8.45 12.36
CA LEU A 53 0.97 7.07 11.90
C LEU A 53 1.48 6.20 13.05
N GLU A 54 0.67 5.21 13.42
CA GLU A 54 1.07 4.15 14.34
C GLU A 54 1.28 2.86 13.54
N ILE A 55 2.41 2.20 13.74
CA ILE A 55 2.76 0.95 13.04
C ILE A 55 2.82 -0.18 14.05
N SER A 56 1.90 -1.15 13.92
CA SER A 56 1.87 -2.37 14.71
C SER A 56 2.36 -3.55 13.87
N VAL A 57 3.44 -4.21 14.30
CA VAL A 57 4.00 -5.37 13.61
C VAL A 57 3.44 -6.65 14.22
N LEU A 58 2.62 -7.37 13.48
CA LEU A 58 2.01 -8.63 13.89
C LEU A 58 2.80 -9.83 13.36
N LEU A 59 3.49 -10.54 14.26
CA LEU A 59 4.32 -11.70 13.91
C LEU A 59 3.49 -12.98 13.94
N LEU A 60 3.15 -13.52 12.77
CA LEU A 60 2.52 -14.82 12.62
C LEU A 60 3.57 -15.93 12.68
N LYS A 61 3.43 -16.82 13.66
CA LYS A 61 4.34 -17.96 13.84
C LYS A 61 3.78 -19.20 13.17
N TYR A 62 4.54 -19.78 12.25
CA TYR A 62 4.24 -21.08 11.66
C TYR A 62 4.82 -22.23 12.52
N PRO A 63 4.18 -23.41 12.53
CA PRO A 63 4.71 -24.59 13.20
C PRO A 63 6.12 -24.94 12.72
N GLU A 64 6.94 -25.47 13.64
CA GLU A 64 8.36 -25.72 13.35
C GLU A 64 8.58 -26.69 12.18
N HIS A 65 7.73 -27.73 12.06
CA HIS A 65 7.81 -28.68 10.95
C HIS A 65 7.60 -27.99 9.59
N ILE A 66 6.69 -27.01 9.51
CA ILE A 66 6.46 -26.21 8.31
C ILE A 66 7.70 -25.35 7.98
N ARG A 67 8.24 -24.66 9.00
CA ARG A 67 9.44 -23.82 8.81
C ARG A 67 10.64 -24.65 8.31
N LYS A 68 10.86 -25.85 8.87
CA LYS A 68 11.92 -26.75 8.42
C LYS A 68 11.72 -27.23 6.97
N THR A 69 10.49 -27.46 6.55
CA THR A 69 10.17 -27.86 5.18
C THR A 69 10.50 -26.74 4.18
N PHE A 70 10.12 -25.49 4.48
CA PHE A 70 10.36 -24.36 3.58
C PHE A 70 11.80 -23.85 3.61
N GLY A 71 12.56 -24.02 4.69
CA GLY A 71 13.98 -23.66 4.73
C GLY A 71 14.90 -24.39 3.72
N LYS A 72 14.35 -25.37 2.99
CA LYS A 72 15.03 -26.15 1.93
C LYS A 72 14.41 -25.95 0.54
N ARG A 73 13.39 -25.10 0.43
CA ARG A 73 12.67 -24.83 -0.82
C ARG A 73 13.10 -23.50 -1.44
N GLU A 74 12.71 -23.30 -2.68
CA GLU A 74 12.89 -22.03 -3.39
C GLU A 74 12.00 -20.94 -2.77
N TYR A 75 12.47 -19.69 -2.84
CA TYR A 75 11.74 -18.51 -2.35
C TYR A 75 10.30 -18.43 -2.89
N HIS A 76 10.12 -18.87 -4.13
CA HIS A 76 8.80 -18.84 -4.79
C HIS A 76 7.78 -19.77 -4.12
N ASP A 77 8.21 -20.96 -3.73
CA ASP A 77 7.37 -21.93 -3.02
C ASP A 77 6.96 -21.42 -1.62
N GLU A 78 7.88 -20.74 -0.95
CA GLU A 78 7.61 -20.14 0.35
C GLU A 78 6.56 -19.02 0.24
N ILE A 79 6.70 -18.13 -0.72
CA ILE A 79 5.74 -17.06 -0.96
C ILE A 79 4.37 -17.62 -1.34
N ASP A 80 4.32 -18.61 -2.22
CA ASP A 80 3.07 -19.25 -2.61
C ASP A 80 2.36 -19.87 -1.40
N TYR A 81 3.09 -20.55 -0.53
CA TYR A 81 2.54 -21.08 0.71
C TYR A 81 1.99 -19.98 1.64
N ILE A 82 2.75 -18.90 1.82
CA ILE A 82 2.36 -17.78 2.69
C ILE A 82 1.06 -17.14 2.20
N VAL A 83 0.97 -16.81 0.90
CA VAL A 83 -0.18 -16.08 0.37
C VAL A 83 -1.44 -16.93 0.24
N THR A 84 -1.29 -18.25 0.07
CA THR A 84 -2.42 -19.19 -0.02
C THR A 84 -2.80 -19.80 1.32
N ASN A 85 -2.06 -19.53 2.40
CA ASN A 85 -2.31 -20.11 3.72
C ASN A 85 -3.66 -19.65 4.29
N GLU A 86 -4.59 -20.59 4.45
CA GLU A 86 -5.96 -20.31 4.90
C GLU A 86 -6.01 -19.71 6.32
N ALA A 87 -5.19 -20.19 7.23
CA ALA A 87 -5.17 -19.68 8.60
C ALA A 87 -4.72 -18.22 8.64
N ARG A 88 -3.69 -17.87 7.85
CA ARG A 88 -3.24 -16.51 7.67
C ARG A 88 -4.33 -15.62 7.04
N ASN A 89 -4.97 -16.09 5.99
CA ASN A 89 -6.01 -15.33 5.30
C ASN A 89 -7.26 -15.14 6.19
N LYS A 90 -7.63 -16.13 7.00
CA LYS A 90 -8.67 -16.00 8.05
C LYS A 90 -8.27 -14.98 9.12
N PHE A 91 -7.00 -14.97 9.54
CA PHE A 91 -6.51 -13.97 10.48
C PHE A 91 -6.61 -12.55 9.89
N ILE A 92 -6.19 -12.33 8.64
CA ILE A 92 -6.30 -11.04 7.96
C ILE A 92 -7.77 -10.63 7.82
N ASN A 93 -8.65 -11.57 7.45
CA ASN A 93 -10.10 -11.33 7.39
C ASN A 93 -10.65 -10.83 8.74
N ASN A 94 -10.34 -11.53 9.82
CA ASN A 94 -10.83 -11.18 11.15
C ASN A 94 -10.27 -9.82 11.60
N LEU A 95 -8.97 -9.59 11.38
CA LEU A 95 -8.33 -8.31 11.66
C LEU A 95 -9.00 -7.17 10.90
N ALA A 96 -9.28 -7.35 9.61
CA ALA A 96 -9.95 -6.34 8.78
C ALA A 96 -11.39 -6.05 9.23
N LEU A 97 -12.11 -7.09 9.65
CA LEU A 97 -13.49 -6.95 10.13
C LEU A 97 -13.57 -6.29 11.51
N ASP A 98 -12.54 -6.47 12.33
CA ASP A 98 -12.45 -5.89 13.69
C ASP A 98 -12.06 -4.39 13.67
N GLN A 99 -11.42 -3.92 12.59
CA GLN A 99 -11.05 -2.50 12.49
C GLN A 99 -12.26 -1.58 12.40
N ASN A 100 -12.21 -0.48 13.12
CA ASN A 100 -13.13 0.62 12.97
C ASN A 100 -12.64 1.62 11.91
N GLY A 101 -13.56 2.18 11.13
CA GLY A 101 -13.23 3.14 10.08
C GLY A 101 -12.85 2.48 8.74
N ASN A 102 -12.54 3.31 7.77
CA ASN A 102 -12.15 2.83 6.45
C ASN A 102 -10.80 2.14 6.51
N THR A 103 -10.73 0.93 6.00
CA THR A 103 -9.57 0.05 6.07
C THR A 103 -9.11 -0.32 4.66
N LEU A 104 -7.82 -0.11 4.38
CA LEU A 104 -7.17 -0.52 3.14
C LEU A 104 -6.35 -1.78 3.40
N ILE A 105 -6.56 -2.81 2.60
CA ILE A 105 -5.80 -4.05 2.62
C ILE A 105 -4.99 -4.13 1.33
N LEU A 106 -3.68 -4.24 1.45
CA LEU A 106 -2.79 -4.28 0.30
C LEU A 106 -2.33 -5.71 0.00
N PHE A 107 -2.44 -6.10 -1.25
CA PHE A 107 -1.94 -7.39 -1.73
C PHE A 107 -1.03 -7.22 -2.96
N GLN A 108 -0.17 -8.23 -3.21
CA GLN A 108 0.72 -8.24 -4.36
C GLN A 108 0.21 -9.17 -5.48
N PHE A 109 -0.30 -10.35 -5.15
CA PHE A 109 -0.71 -11.37 -6.13
C PHE A 109 -2.22 -11.36 -6.33
N VAL A 110 -2.66 -11.05 -7.55
CA VAL A 110 -4.08 -10.87 -7.90
C VAL A 110 -4.86 -12.17 -7.69
N ASP A 111 -4.51 -13.23 -8.42
CA ASP A 111 -5.30 -14.47 -8.44
C ASP A 111 -5.06 -15.36 -7.21
N LYS A 112 -3.80 -15.47 -6.77
CA LYS A 112 -3.42 -16.34 -5.65
C LYS A 112 -3.81 -15.77 -4.27
N HIS A 113 -3.92 -14.45 -4.14
CA HIS A 113 -4.14 -13.81 -2.84
C HIS A 113 -5.29 -12.79 -2.85
N GLY A 114 -5.23 -11.78 -3.73
CA GLY A 114 -6.16 -10.65 -3.71
C GLY A 114 -7.63 -11.05 -3.90
N LYS A 115 -7.94 -11.83 -4.95
CA LYS A 115 -9.30 -12.30 -5.21
C LYS A 115 -9.84 -13.23 -4.11
N PRO A 116 -9.11 -14.28 -3.67
CA PRO A 116 -9.53 -15.12 -2.55
C PRO A 116 -9.77 -14.34 -1.27
N LEU A 117 -8.87 -13.42 -0.91
CA LEU A 117 -9.00 -12.59 0.29
C LEU A 117 -10.20 -11.66 0.21
N TYR A 118 -10.41 -11.00 -0.94
CA TYR A 118 -11.60 -10.19 -1.17
C TYR A 118 -12.90 -10.98 -0.99
N ASN A 119 -12.99 -12.15 -1.61
CA ASN A 119 -14.18 -12.99 -1.51
C ASN A 119 -14.43 -13.43 -0.06
N LEU A 120 -13.37 -13.80 0.67
CA LEU A 120 -13.45 -14.18 2.07
C LEU A 120 -13.98 -13.02 2.93
N ILE A 121 -13.43 -11.82 2.77
CA ILE A 121 -13.85 -10.64 3.53
C ILE A 121 -15.27 -10.24 3.16
N LYS A 122 -15.61 -10.24 1.88
CA LYS A 122 -16.95 -9.88 1.39
C LYS A 122 -18.04 -10.81 1.91
N SER A 123 -17.75 -12.12 1.99
CA SER A 123 -18.71 -13.11 2.51
C SER A 123 -18.91 -13.01 4.03
N ASN A 124 -17.92 -12.52 4.78
CA ASN A 124 -17.98 -12.40 6.23
C ASN A 124 -18.33 -10.98 6.71
N ALA A 125 -18.25 -9.98 5.82
CA ALA A 125 -18.60 -8.61 6.19
C ALA A 125 -20.10 -8.45 6.42
N HIS A 126 -20.47 -7.65 7.42
CA HIS A 126 -21.85 -7.29 7.66
C HIS A 126 -22.43 -6.55 6.42
N GLU A 127 -23.69 -6.78 6.08
CA GLU A 127 -24.36 -6.22 4.88
C GLU A 127 -24.22 -4.69 4.73
N ARG A 128 -24.14 -3.97 5.85
CA ARG A 128 -23.94 -2.51 5.86
C ARG A 128 -22.50 -2.08 5.61
N ARG A 129 -21.52 -3.01 5.69
CA ARG A 129 -20.10 -2.71 5.50
C ARG A 129 -19.69 -2.97 4.06
N LYS A 130 -19.46 -1.92 3.29
CA LYS A 130 -19.08 -2.04 1.89
C LYS A 130 -17.64 -2.56 1.74
N VAL A 131 -17.47 -3.54 0.87
CA VAL A 131 -16.15 -4.10 0.53
C VAL A 131 -15.90 -3.87 -0.95
N PHE A 132 -14.79 -3.22 -1.28
CA PHE A 132 -14.38 -2.88 -2.63
C PHE A 132 -13.14 -3.68 -3.01
N TYR A 133 -13.02 -4.02 -4.29
CA TYR A 133 -11.85 -4.64 -4.86
C TYR A 133 -11.23 -3.74 -5.94
N VAL A 134 -9.91 -3.54 -5.89
CA VAL A 134 -9.19 -2.72 -6.87
C VAL A 134 -7.87 -3.39 -7.25
N SER A 135 -7.71 -3.68 -8.54
CA SER A 135 -6.46 -4.21 -9.10
C SER A 135 -6.05 -3.45 -10.36
N GLY A 136 -4.93 -3.81 -10.94
CA GLY A 136 -4.47 -3.24 -12.20
C GLY A 136 -5.45 -3.36 -13.36
N ASP A 137 -6.30 -4.38 -13.33
CA ASP A 137 -7.31 -4.66 -14.36
C ASP A 137 -8.55 -3.74 -14.27
N VAL A 138 -8.70 -2.99 -13.15
CA VAL A 138 -9.79 -2.03 -12.96
C VAL A 138 -9.44 -0.73 -13.68
N GLU A 139 -10.36 -0.20 -14.49
CA GLU A 139 -10.14 1.05 -15.22
C GLU A 139 -9.90 2.23 -14.27
N THR A 140 -9.15 3.23 -14.73
CA THR A 140 -8.79 4.41 -13.91
C THR A 140 -10.02 5.19 -13.45
N ALA A 141 -11.05 5.26 -14.30
CA ALA A 141 -12.32 5.91 -13.97
C ALA A 141 -13.04 5.23 -12.82
N ASP A 142 -13.07 3.89 -12.81
CA ASP A 142 -13.68 3.10 -11.73
C ASP A 142 -12.92 3.21 -10.42
N ARG A 143 -11.58 3.25 -10.47
CA ARG A 143 -10.74 3.49 -9.28
C ARG A 143 -11.06 4.84 -8.63
N GLU A 144 -11.19 5.88 -9.44
CA GLU A 144 -11.55 7.21 -8.96
C GLU A 144 -12.99 7.26 -8.42
N ALA A 145 -13.92 6.53 -9.04
CA ALA A 145 -15.28 6.38 -8.54
C ALA A 145 -15.29 5.66 -7.17
N ILE A 146 -14.54 4.57 -7.02
CA ILE A 146 -14.38 3.87 -5.74
C ILE A 146 -13.80 4.81 -4.69
N ARG A 147 -12.74 5.55 -5.00
CA ARG A 147 -12.14 6.53 -4.10
C ARG A 147 -13.18 7.54 -3.59
N LYS A 148 -13.94 8.15 -4.49
CA LYS A 148 -15.00 9.12 -4.15
C LYS A 148 -16.12 8.52 -3.30
N ILE A 149 -16.45 7.25 -3.55
CA ILE A 149 -17.47 6.54 -2.75
C ILE A 149 -16.92 6.27 -1.34
N VAL A 150 -15.67 5.79 -1.23
CA VAL A 150 -15.03 5.49 0.05
C VAL A 150 -14.87 6.74 0.92
N GLU A 151 -14.53 7.87 0.33
CA GLU A 151 -14.44 9.15 1.06
C GLU A 151 -15.75 9.55 1.75
N LYS A 152 -16.89 9.05 1.26
CA LYS A 152 -18.21 9.27 1.87
C LYS A 152 -18.62 8.17 2.85
N GLN A 153 -17.87 7.07 2.94
CA GLN A 153 -18.14 5.99 3.88
C GLN A 153 -17.37 6.23 5.18
N LYS A 154 -17.91 5.68 6.27
CA LYS A 154 -17.27 5.74 7.60
C LYS A 154 -16.62 4.43 8.01
N ASN A 155 -16.94 3.31 7.33
CA ASN A 155 -16.50 1.99 7.70
C ASN A 155 -16.47 1.04 6.49
N ALA A 156 -15.74 1.40 5.44
CA ALA A 156 -15.56 0.58 4.25
C ALA A 156 -14.24 -0.21 4.31
N ILE A 157 -14.17 -1.32 3.60
CA ILE A 157 -12.95 -2.08 3.37
C ILE A 157 -12.59 -2.01 1.89
N ILE A 158 -11.32 -1.73 1.60
CA ILE A 158 -10.79 -1.71 0.24
C ILE A 158 -9.70 -2.78 0.18
N VAL A 159 -9.87 -3.77 -0.69
CA VAL A 159 -8.83 -4.76 -0.98
C VAL A 159 -8.18 -4.38 -2.30
N ALA A 160 -6.94 -3.92 -2.24
CA ALA A 160 -6.28 -3.29 -3.38
C ALA A 160 -4.89 -3.86 -3.68
N SER A 161 -4.52 -3.90 -4.96
CA SER A 161 -3.16 -4.31 -5.32
C SER A 161 -2.15 -3.22 -4.96
N LEU A 162 -1.00 -3.65 -4.42
CA LEU A 162 0.09 -2.75 -4.02
C LEU A 162 0.52 -1.83 -5.18
N GLY A 163 0.71 -2.37 -6.38
CA GLY A 163 1.10 -1.57 -7.55
C GLY A 163 0.09 -0.51 -7.98
N THR A 164 -1.20 -0.70 -7.63
CA THR A 164 -2.26 0.26 -7.99
C THR A 164 -2.48 1.32 -6.92
N PHE A 165 -2.28 0.97 -5.64
CA PHE A 165 -2.64 1.83 -4.51
C PHE A 165 -1.45 2.34 -3.69
N SER A 166 -0.20 1.97 -4.02
CA SER A 166 0.98 2.39 -3.27
C SER A 166 1.36 3.86 -3.48
N THR A 167 1.02 4.44 -4.63
CA THR A 167 1.41 5.82 -4.99
C THR A 167 0.29 6.56 -5.71
N GLY A 168 0.18 7.86 -5.45
CA GLY A 168 -0.69 8.76 -6.20
C GLY A 168 -2.18 8.71 -5.83
N ILE A 169 -2.60 7.90 -4.86
CA ILE A 169 -3.98 7.85 -4.39
C ILE A 169 -4.06 8.46 -3.00
N ASN A 170 -4.85 9.50 -2.87
CA ASN A 170 -5.14 10.14 -1.59
C ASN A 170 -6.60 9.88 -1.21
N ILE A 171 -6.82 9.15 -0.12
CA ILE A 171 -8.14 8.95 0.50
C ILE A 171 -8.11 9.64 1.86
N ARG A 172 -8.77 10.78 1.98
CA ARG A 172 -8.68 11.66 3.17
C ARG A 172 -9.17 11.01 4.46
N ASN A 173 -10.11 10.08 4.39
CA ASN A 173 -10.68 9.41 5.54
C ASN A 173 -10.27 7.92 5.61
N LEU A 174 -9.04 7.61 5.22
CA LEU A 174 -8.44 6.30 5.44
C LEU A 174 -7.89 6.24 6.87
N HIS A 175 -8.30 5.21 7.62
CA HIS A 175 -7.95 5.09 9.04
C HIS A 175 -6.97 3.96 9.30
N ASN A 176 -7.09 2.83 8.56
CA ASN A 176 -6.27 1.65 8.77
C ASN A 176 -5.68 1.13 7.47
N ILE A 177 -4.46 0.57 7.54
CA ILE A 177 -3.79 -0.14 6.45
C ILE A 177 -3.31 -1.49 6.98
N ILE A 178 -3.62 -2.57 6.25
CA ILE A 178 -3.21 -3.96 6.54
C ILE A 178 -2.40 -4.52 5.38
#